data_82c80d610bb646066d0c8da9a910c884
#
_entry.id   82c80d610bb646066d0c8da9a910c884
#
_cell.length_a   1.000
_cell.length_b   1.000
_cell.length_c   1.000
_cell.angle_alpha   90.00
_cell.angle_beta   90.00
_cell.angle_gamma   90.00
#
_symmetry.space_group_name_H-M   'P 1'
#
loop_
_entity.id
_entity.type
_entity.pdbx_description
1 polymer ?
#
loop_
_entity_poly.entity_id
_entity_poly.type
_entity_poly.pdbx_seq_one_letter_code
_entity_poly.pdbx_strand_id
1 'polypeptide(L)'
;MKTKFIVVFASAVVLLFATSAFAVGPGKTVEFEKGGKVIFDGKTHASAKCNECHPAIFKMKKGADVMTMKDMEAGKHCGVCHNGTKAFGVKDAANCAKCHKK
;
A
#
# COMPACT_ATOMS: atom_id res chain seq x y z
N MET A 1 -8.20 -43.18 21.55
CA MET A 1 -9.26 -42.33 21.02
C MET A 1 -9.09 -40.84 21.36
N LYS A 2 -8.59 -40.50 22.51
CA LYS A 2 -8.40 -39.07 22.90
C LYS A 2 -7.32 -38.33 22.12
N THR A 3 -6.30 -39.00 21.63
CA THR A 3 -5.19 -38.39 20.85
C THR A 3 -5.56 -38.00 19.41
N LYS A 4 -6.55 -38.67 18.83
CA LYS A 4 -6.99 -38.36 17.45
C LYS A 4 -7.78 -37.04 17.34
N PHE A 5 -8.49 -36.64 18.39
CA PHE A 5 -9.24 -35.39 18.43
C PHE A 5 -8.34 -34.16 18.56
N ILE A 6 -7.21 -34.27 19.25
CA ILE A 6 -6.26 -33.15 19.46
C ILE A 6 -5.57 -32.79 18.17
N VAL A 7 -5.24 -33.77 17.33
CA VAL A 7 -4.53 -33.52 16.04
C VAL A 7 -5.45 -32.81 15.05
N VAL A 8 -6.73 -33.11 15.02
CA VAL A 8 -7.69 -32.45 14.12
C VAL A 8 -7.93 -30.99 14.53
N PHE A 9 -7.95 -30.71 15.83
CA PHE A 9 -8.09 -29.32 16.32
C PHE A 9 -6.85 -28.45 16.04
N ALA A 10 -5.66 -29.00 16.16
CA ALA A 10 -4.42 -28.30 15.86
C ALA A 10 -4.32 -27.93 14.37
N SER A 11 -4.79 -28.81 13.48
CA SER A 11 -4.78 -28.55 12.03
C SER A 11 -5.77 -27.47 11.62
N ALA A 12 -6.93 -27.37 12.27
CA ALA A 12 -7.94 -26.35 11.99
C ALA A 12 -7.50 -24.95 12.45
N VAL A 13 -6.74 -24.85 13.55
CA VAL A 13 -6.24 -23.58 14.07
C VAL A 13 -5.15 -22.99 13.17
N VAL A 14 -4.29 -23.81 12.56
CA VAL A 14 -3.25 -23.36 11.63
C VAL A 14 -3.82 -22.75 10.36
N LEU A 15 -4.97 -23.25 9.86
CA LEU A 15 -5.65 -22.72 8.68
C LEU A 15 -6.27 -21.33 8.90
N LEU A 16 -6.61 -20.96 10.13
CA LEU A 16 -7.19 -19.65 10.47
C LEU A 16 -6.15 -18.52 10.51
N PHE A 17 -4.85 -18.83 10.63
CA PHE A 17 -3.78 -17.84 10.62
C PHE A 17 -3.15 -17.60 9.24
N ALA A 18 -3.61 -18.29 8.21
CA ALA A 18 -3.15 -18.14 6.83
C ALA A 18 -3.85 -16.98 6.08
N THR A 19 -4.44 -16.01 6.78
CA THR A 19 -4.94 -14.79 6.15
C THR A 19 -3.75 -13.92 5.76
N SER A 20 -3.36 -14.06 4.52
CA SER A 20 -2.27 -13.33 3.90
C SER A 20 -2.50 -11.81 3.96
N ALA A 21 -1.47 -11.07 4.38
CA ALA A 21 -1.40 -9.65 4.12
C ALA A 21 -1.31 -9.44 2.60
N PHE A 22 -2.34 -8.85 2.00
CA PHE A 22 -2.35 -8.57 0.56
C PHE A 22 -1.65 -7.24 0.29
N ALA A 23 -0.56 -7.28 -0.47
CA ALA A 23 -0.03 -6.11 -1.12
C ALA A 23 -0.98 -5.64 -2.24
N VAL A 24 -0.96 -4.36 -2.57
CA VAL A 24 -1.72 -3.82 -3.69
C VAL A 24 -1.10 -4.32 -4.99
N GLY A 25 -1.72 -5.33 -5.59
CA GLY A 25 -1.32 -5.86 -6.88
C GLY A 25 -1.96 -5.13 -8.06
N PRO A 26 -1.56 -5.47 -9.31
CA PRO A 26 -2.21 -4.98 -10.51
C PRO A 26 -3.73 -5.24 -10.47
N GLY A 27 -4.52 -4.23 -10.82
CA GLY A 27 -5.98 -4.32 -10.82
C GLY A 27 -6.65 -4.14 -9.45
N LYS A 28 -5.89 -3.85 -8.39
CA LYS A 28 -6.41 -3.53 -7.06
C LYS A 28 -6.20 -2.07 -6.72
N THR A 29 -7.10 -1.52 -5.92
CA THR A 29 -7.01 -0.15 -5.42
C THR A 29 -6.94 -0.13 -3.90
N VAL A 30 -6.29 0.89 -3.35
CA VAL A 30 -6.29 1.20 -1.91
C VAL A 30 -6.74 2.63 -1.71
N GLU A 31 -7.68 2.84 -0.80
CA GLU A 31 -8.12 4.16 -0.41
C GLU A 31 -7.40 4.62 0.87
N PHE A 32 -6.99 5.87 0.86
CA PHE A 32 -6.45 6.59 2.02
C PHE A 32 -7.38 7.75 2.32
N GLU A 33 -7.89 7.82 3.54
CA GLU A 33 -8.90 8.82 3.92
C GLU A 33 -8.33 9.99 4.70
N LYS A 34 -7.24 9.77 5.43
CA LYS A 34 -6.60 10.82 6.26
C LYS A 34 -5.96 11.89 5.38
N GLY A 35 -6.35 13.13 5.59
CA GLY A 35 -5.83 14.28 4.85
C GLY A 35 -6.45 14.53 3.48
N GLY A 36 -7.58 13.88 3.20
CA GLY A 36 -8.29 13.91 1.92
C GLY A 36 -8.26 12.56 1.24
N LYS A 37 -9.34 12.22 0.57
CA LYS A 37 -9.49 10.91 -0.09
C LYS A 37 -8.48 10.75 -1.22
N VAL A 38 -7.61 9.76 -1.11
CA VAL A 38 -6.66 9.37 -2.16
C VAL A 38 -6.93 7.94 -2.56
N ILE A 39 -7.05 7.67 -3.85
CA ILE A 39 -7.17 6.33 -4.39
C ILE A 39 -5.87 5.96 -5.07
N PHE A 40 -5.17 4.96 -4.53
CA PHE A 40 -4.00 4.38 -5.14
C PHE A 40 -4.42 3.22 -6.05
N ASP A 41 -4.10 3.32 -7.31
CA ASP A 41 -4.44 2.31 -8.32
C ASP A 41 -3.20 1.48 -8.67
N GLY A 42 -3.26 0.20 -8.34
CA GLY A 42 -2.20 -0.76 -8.65
C GLY A 42 -1.99 -0.98 -10.15
N LYS A 43 -3.03 -0.82 -10.97
CA LYS A 43 -2.93 -0.94 -12.44
C LYS A 43 -2.06 0.18 -13.03
N THR A 44 -2.28 1.41 -12.59
CA THR A 44 -1.49 2.58 -13.03
C THR A 44 -0.03 2.46 -12.62
N HIS A 45 0.25 1.76 -11.53
CA HIS A 45 1.60 1.54 -10.99
C HIS A 45 2.19 0.16 -11.34
N ALA A 46 1.55 -0.58 -12.24
CA ALA A 46 1.95 -1.96 -12.58
C ALA A 46 3.35 -2.08 -13.21
N SER A 47 3.86 -0.99 -13.80
CA SER A 47 5.22 -0.95 -14.34
C SER A 47 6.31 -0.92 -13.26
N ALA A 48 5.97 -0.49 -12.05
CA ALA A 48 6.88 -0.51 -10.92
C ALA A 48 6.88 -1.90 -10.27
N LYS A 49 8.06 -2.40 -9.95
CA LYS A 49 8.21 -3.68 -9.24
C LYS A 49 7.91 -3.49 -7.75
N CYS A 50 7.45 -4.54 -7.08
CA CYS A 50 7.14 -4.50 -5.65
C CYS A 50 8.31 -3.99 -4.80
N ASN A 51 9.53 -4.39 -5.13
CA ASN A 51 10.74 -3.99 -4.41
C ASN A 51 11.19 -2.54 -4.69
N GLU A 52 10.63 -1.86 -5.67
CA GLU A 52 10.87 -0.43 -5.88
C GLU A 52 10.15 0.44 -4.85
N CYS A 53 9.05 -0.08 -4.28
CA CYS A 53 8.26 0.60 -3.26
C CYS A 53 8.46 0.00 -1.87
N HIS A 54 8.61 -1.33 -1.77
CA HIS A 54 8.67 -2.07 -0.52
C HIS A 54 10.02 -2.77 -0.31
N PRO A 55 10.55 -2.79 0.90
CA PRO A 55 10.09 -2.09 2.10
C PRO A 55 10.69 -0.68 2.27
N ALA A 56 11.54 -0.24 1.33
CA ALA A 56 12.35 0.98 1.48
C ALA A 56 11.52 2.28 1.54
N ILE A 57 10.49 2.40 0.71
CA ILE A 57 9.63 3.58 0.64
C ILE A 57 8.39 3.40 1.53
N PHE A 58 7.76 2.23 1.45
CA PHE A 58 6.57 1.87 2.21
C PHE A 58 6.77 0.55 2.94
N LYS A 59 6.26 0.50 4.17
CA LYS A 59 6.20 -0.76 4.93
C LYS A 59 5.21 -1.74 4.29
N MET A 60 5.40 -3.02 4.52
CA MET A 60 4.56 -4.07 3.93
C MET A 60 3.14 -4.13 4.52
N LYS A 61 2.89 -3.44 5.64
CA LYS A 61 1.60 -3.45 6.33
C LYS A 61 0.81 -2.18 6.02
N LYS A 62 -0.44 -2.34 5.57
CA LYS A 62 -1.36 -1.21 5.37
C LYS A 62 -1.54 -0.41 6.67
N GLY A 63 -1.44 0.92 6.55
CA GLY A 63 -1.59 1.83 7.68
C GLY A 63 -0.38 1.95 8.60
N ALA A 64 0.72 1.24 8.32
CA ALA A 64 1.94 1.33 9.13
C ALA A 64 2.76 2.59 8.86
N ASP A 65 2.60 3.21 7.70
CA ASP A 65 3.25 4.45 7.35
C ASP A 65 2.34 5.64 7.62
N VAL A 66 2.91 6.68 8.23
CA VAL A 66 2.24 7.98 8.36
C VAL A 66 2.73 8.86 7.20
N MET A 67 1.83 9.17 6.28
CA MET A 67 2.15 9.94 5.09
C MET A 67 1.52 11.33 5.20
N THR A 68 2.33 12.37 4.99
CA THR A 68 1.87 13.77 4.93
C THR A 68 2.29 14.40 3.62
N MET A 69 1.56 15.42 3.19
CA MET A 69 1.97 16.17 1.98
C MET A 69 3.34 16.80 2.15
N LYS A 70 3.66 17.30 3.34
CA LYS A 70 4.98 17.87 3.65
C LYS A 70 6.11 16.85 3.42
N ASP A 71 5.90 15.60 3.82
CA ASP A 71 6.87 14.53 3.60
C ASP A 71 7.00 14.17 2.12
N MET A 72 5.89 14.14 1.39
CA MET A 72 5.89 13.90 -0.05
C MET A 72 6.60 15.01 -0.82
N GLU A 73 6.37 16.25 -0.45
CA GLU A 73 7.06 17.42 -1.01
C GLU A 73 8.56 17.43 -0.69
N ALA A 74 8.95 16.82 0.42
CA ALA A 74 10.34 16.60 0.81
C ALA A 74 10.99 15.38 0.12
N GLY A 75 10.28 14.70 -0.77
CA GLY A 75 10.78 13.55 -1.52
C GLY A 75 10.67 12.22 -0.82
N LYS A 76 9.73 12.09 0.13
CA LYS A 76 9.42 10.84 0.82
C LYS A 76 8.14 10.21 0.27
N HIS A 77 7.94 8.92 0.53
CA HIS A 77 6.75 8.17 0.11
C HIS A 77 6.46 8.33 -1.39
N CYS A 78 5.28 8.77 -1.75
CA CYS A 78 4.92 9.01 -3.15
C CYS A 78 5.85 10.04 -3.83
N GLY A 79 6.40 10.98 -3.08
CA GLY A 79 7.32 12.00 -3.55
C GLY A 79 8.68 11.47 -4.05
N VAL A 80 9.05 10.23 -3.71
CA VAL A 80 10.27 9.60 -4.24
C VAL A 80 10.21 9.50 -5.77
N CYS A 81 9.05 9.15 -6.31
CA CYS A 81 8.82 9.03 -7.75
C CYS A 81 8.08 10.24 -8.33
N HIS A 82 7.08 10.76 -7.59
CA HIS A 82 6.31 11.93 -7.99
C HIS A 82 7.03 13.23 -7.65
N ASN A 83 8.18 13.40 -8.26
CA ASN A 83 9.10 14.56 -8.07
C ASN A 83 9.15 15.51 -9.27
N GLY A 84 8.32 15.28 -10.28
CA GLY A 84 8.31 16.07 -11.51
C GLY A 84 9.27 15.60 -12.60
N THR A 85 10.09 14.59 -12.32
CA THR A 85 11.05 14.00 -13.27
C THR A 85 10.68 12.56 -13.62
N LYS A 86 10.57 11.70 -12.61
CA LYS A 86 10.19 10.29 -12.81
C LYS A 86 8.68 10.12 -13.04
N ALA A 87 7.88 10.89 -12.32
CA ALA A 87 6.43 10.99 -12.49
C ALA A 87 6.00 12.43 -12.18
N PHE A 88 4.73 12.77 -12.45
CA PHE A 88 4.23 14.11 -12.18
C PHE A 88 4.47 14.52 -10.71
N GLY A 89 4.83 15.78 -10.50
CA GLY A 89 5.22 16.28 -9.18
C GLY A 89 4.05 16.51 -8.23
N VAL A 90 4.25 16.23 -6.96
CA VAL A 90 3.25 16.45 -5.89
C VAL A 90 3.11 17.93 -5.51
N LYS A 91 4.09 18.77 -5.83
CA LYS A 91 4.08 20.21 -5.54
C LYS A 91 3.22 21.01 -6.49
N ASP A 92 2.93 20.47 -7.67
CA ASP A 92 2.16 21.15 -8.68
C ASP A 92 0.67 21.07 -8.36
N ALA A 93 0.03 22.22 -8.15
CA ALA A 93 -1.41 22.33 -7.83
C ALA A 93 -2.31 21.67 -8.88
N ALA A 94 -1.94 21.67 -10.15
CA ALA A 94 -2.66 21.02 -11.22
C ALA A 94 -2.75 19.48 -11.06
N ASN A 95 -1.89 18.89 -10.25
CA ASN A 95 -1.82 17.46 -10.04
C ASN A 95 -2.61 16.96 -8.82
N CYS A 96 -3.10 17.86 -7.97
CA CYS A 96 -3.82 17.48 -6.74
C CYS A 96 -4.98 16.54 -7.01
N ALA A 97 -5.82 16.82 -8.00
CA ALA A 97 -6.98 16.01 -8.35
C ALA A 97 -6.63 14.64 -8.98
N LYS A 98 -5.38 14.43 -9.36
CA LYS A 98 -4.94 13.12 -9.88
C LYS A 98 -4.87 12.07 -8.77
N CYS A 99 -4.56 12.50 -7.56
CA CYS A 99 -4.51 11.65 -6.37
C CYS A 99 -5.74 11.82 -5.48
N HIS A 100 -6.10 13.07 -5.17
CA HIS A 100 -7.25 13.38 -4.32
C HIS A 100 -8.56 13.33 -5.10
N LYS A 101 -9.43 12.42 -4.70
CA LYS A 101 -10.77 12.27 -5.30
C LYS A 101 -11.84 12.83 -4.35
N LYS A 102 -12.86 13.50 -4.93
CA LYS A 102 -14.05 13.96 -4.21
C LYS A 102 -15.04 12.84 -4.01
#